data_cf182bb60ea392e190d69887895724e7
#
_entry.id   cf182bb60ea392e190d69887895724e7
#
_cell.length_a   1.000
_cell.length_b   1.000
_cell.length_c   1.000
_cell.angle_alpha   90.00
_cell.angle_beta   90.00
_cell.angle_gamma   90.00
#
_symmetry.space_group_name_H-M   'P 1'
#
loop_
_entity.id
_entity.type
_entity.pdbx_description
1 polymer ?
#
loop_
_entity_poly.entity_id
_entity_poly.type
_entity_poly.pdbx_seq_one_letter_code
_entity_poly.pdbx_strand_id
1 'polypeptide(L)'
;AKLPFGSAEKTPFVPAAAGIAFLCVCWPELVFTYPAIDSSLPMAVTGSEGFVQGASFASMLKVHNSIDGNILSYFNAVIGKVPGPMGATCMLVMFGTAIAFFIFHSSLWLSSAGFVAVCSVCSVLFPRILTGRKLSLTMEISAGMLVFTALFLLPNPATLPKTHLQRLLYGMAAGGICMLLRYFGAYEEGACFAVLLMNAVWPMADGLIKGHKEKQQAAASATDMKKEGGGMNA
;
A
#
# COMPACT_ATOMS: atom_id res chain seq x y z
N ALA A 1 -14.65 2.00 12.59
CA ALA A 1 -13.35 2.49 13.04
C ALA A 1 -13.44 3.87 13.73
N LYS A 2 -14.16 4.85 13.19
CA LYS A 2 -14.30 6.18 13.81
C LYS A 2 -15.11 6.17 15.11
N LEU A 3 -16.27 5.53 15.13
CA LEU A 3 -17.19 5.54 16.28
C LEU A 3 -16.67 4.72 17.48
N PRO A 4 -16.17 3.47 17.31
CA PRO A 4 -15.76 2.65 18.46
C PRO A 4 -14.36 2.99 18.98
N PHE A 5 -13.45 3.58 18.18
CA PHE A 5 -12.02 3.70 18.55
C PHE A 5 -11.49 5.12 18.64
N GLY A 6 -12.27 6.17 18.43
CA GLY A 6 -11.70 7.49 18.53
C GLY A 6 -12.58 8.66 18.21
N SER A 7 -12.06 9.85 18.53
CA SER A 7 -12.58 11.13 18.09
C SER A 7 -12.12 11.42 16.65
N ALA A 8 -12.67 12.46 16.04
CA ALA A 8 -12.31 12.86 14.67
C ALA A 8 -10.82 13.13 14.45
N GLU A 9 -10.08 13.47 15.53
CA GLU A 9 -8.64 13.83 15.46
C GLU A 9 -7.68 12.68 15.78
N LYS A 10 -8.13 11.63 16.47
CA LYS A 10 -7.27 10.50 16.90
C LYS A 10 -7.90 9.19 16.53
N THR A 11 -7.79 8.81 15.26
CA THR A 11 -8.19 7.48 14.81
C THR A 11 -6.96 6.57 14.77
N PRO A 12 -6.96 5.44 15.51
CA PRO A 12 -5.83 4.50 15.50
C PRO A 12 -5.68 3.79 14.16
N PHE A 13 -6.77 3.65 13.41
CA PHE A 13 -6.80 2.99 12.12
C PHE A 13 -7.37 3.90 11.04
N VAL A 14 -6.90 3.74 9.80
CA VAL A 14 -7.49 4.40 8.63
C VAL A 14 -8.89 3.85 8.39
N PRO A 15 -9.97 4.65 8.52
CA PRO A 15 -11.35 4.16 8.48
C PRO A 15 -11.72 3.52 7.13
N ALA A 16 -11.20 4.09 6.03
CA ALA A 16 -11.43 3.56 4.68
C ALA A 16 -10.80 2.16 4.51
N ALA A 17 -9.56 1.97 4.97
CA ALA A 17 -8.89 0.68 4.92
C ALA A 17 -9.64 -0.37 5.76
N ALA A 18 -10.12 0.00 6.94
CA ALA A 18 -10.92 -0.88 7.80
C ALA A 18 -12.26 -1.27 7.14
N GLY A 19 -12.93 -0.34 6.48
CA GLY A 19 -14.19 -0.60 5.76
C GLY A 19 -13.97 -1.58 4.60
N ILE A 20 -12.95 -1.35 3.76
CA ILE A 20 -12.63 -2.22 2.63
C ILE A 20 -12.21 -3.62 3.13
N ALA A 21 -11.35 -3.69 4.14
CA ALA A 21 -10.92 -4.96 4.72
C ALA A 21 -12.10 -5.76 5.28
N PHE A 22 -13.05 -5.10 5.94
CA PHE A 22 -14.27 -5.73 6.43
C PHE A 22 -15.12 -6.31 5.28
N LEU A 23 -15.31 -5.53 4.21
CA LEU A 23 -16.04 -6.00 3.03
C LEU A 23 -15.34 -7.18 2.35
N CYS A 24 -14.01 -7.14 2.23
CA CYS A 24 -13.23 -8.25 1.66
C CYS A 24 -13.35 -9.54 2.46
N VAL A 25 -13.51 -9.46 3.78
CA VAL A 25 -13.67 -10.64 4.65
C VAL A 25 -15.11 -11.16 4.63
N CYS A 26 -16.10 -10.25 4.70
CA CYS A 26 -17.52 -10.65 4.79
C CYS A 26 -18.11 -11.07 3.45
N TRP A 27 -17.75 -10.37 2.36
CA TRP A 27 -18.33 -10.58 1.02
C TRP A 27 -17.25 -10.58 -0.07
N PRO A 28 -16.29 -11.51 -0.04
CA PRO A 28 -15.19 -11.55 -1.01
C PRO A 28 -15.68 -11.69 -2.45
N GLU A 29 -16.71 -12.50 -2.67
CA GLU A 29 -17.27 -12.74 -4.01
C GLU A 29 -17.84 -11.47 -4.64
N LEU A 30 -18.47 -10.60 -3.87
CA LEU A 30 -19.02 -9.34 -4.36
C LEU A 30 -17.93 -8.29 -4.62
N VAL A 31 -16.89 -8.27 -3.78
CA VAL A 31 -15.82 -7.27 -3.86
C VAL A 31 -14.86 -7.56 -5.01
N PHE A 32 -14.58 -8.84 -5.29
CA PHE A 32 -13.60 -9.25 -6.30
C PHE A 32 -14.23 -9.71 -7.63
N THR A 33 -15.53 -9.51 -7.80
CA THR A 33 -16.22 -9.79 -9.06
C THR A 33 -16.35 -8.51 -9.88
N TYR A 34 -15.62 -8.44 -11.00
CA TYR A 34 -15.60 -7.28 -11.89
C TYR A 34 -16.27 -7.60 -13.21
N PRO A 35 -17.00 -6.65 -13.83
CA PRO A 35 -17.57 -6.85 -15.15
C PRO A 35 -16.48 -6.89 -16.22
N ALA A 36 -16.67 -7.69 -17.27
CA ALA A 36 -15.80 -7.69 -18.44
C ALA A 36 -15.96 -6.34 -19.19
N ILE A 37 -14.87 -5.85 -19.77
CA ILE A 37 -14.83 -4.52 -20.41
C ILE A 37 -15.71 -4.44 -21.65
N ASP A 38 -15.84 -5.55 -22.38
CA ASP A 38 -16.63 -5.62 -23.62
C ASP A 38 -18.11 -5.98 -23.39
N SER A 39 -18.57 -6.00 -22.12
CA SER A 39 -19.98 -6.26 -21.84
C SER A 39 -20.81 -5.06 -22.31
N SER A 40 -21.82 -5.33 -23.14
CA SER A 40 -22.75 -4.32 -23.66
C SER A 40 -23.68 -3.73 -22.59
N LEU A 41 -23.62 -4.22 -21.38
CA LEU A 41 -24.42 -3.76 -20.26
C LEU A 41 -23.71 -2.65 -19.50
N PRO A 42 -24.26 -1.43 -19.44
CA PRO A 42 -23.61 -0.28 -18.81
C PRO A 42 -23.46 -0.44 -17.28
N MET A 43 -24.18 -1.32 -16.66
CA MET A 43 -24.13 -1.55 -15.22
C MET A 43 -24.59 -2.98 -14.91
N ALA A 44 -23.69 -3.94 -15.09
CA ALA A 44 -23.98 -5.33 -14.75
C ALA A 44 -23.93 -5.51 -13.23
N VAL A 45 -25.07 -5.77 -12.64
CA VAL A 45 -25.16 -6.21 -11.24
C VAL A 45 -24.79 -7.68 -11.18
N THR A 46 -23.95 -8.06 -10.24
CA THR A 46 -23.58 -9.46 -9.99
C THR A 46 -24.83 -10.33 -9.86
N GLY A 47 -24.94 -11.36 -10.69
CA GLY A 47 -26.13 -12.24 -10.72
C GLY A 47 -27.24 -11.85 -11.70
N SER A 48 -27.10 -10.73 -12.47
CA SER A 48 -28.02 -10.41 -13.54
C SER A 48 -27.78 -11.28 -14.78
N GLU A 49 -28.83 -11.56 -15.54
CA GLU A 49 -28.70 -12.25 -16.83
C GLU A 49 -27.82 -11.41 -17.77
N GLY A 50 -26.80 -12.04 -18.35
CA GLY A 50 -25.83 -11.38 -19.21
C GLY A 50 -24.59 -10.79 -18.53
N PHE A 51 -24.43 -10.96 -17.20
CA PHE A 51 -23.19 -10.59 -16.52
C PHE A 51 -22.02 -11.50 -16.96
N VAL A 52 -21.01 -10.92 -17.57
CA VAL A 52 -19.76 -11.59 -17.91
C VAL A 52 -18.68 -11.13 -16.95
N GLN A 53 -18.13 -12.05 -16.19
CA GLN A 53 -17.05 -11.76 -15.25
C GLN A 53 -15.73 -11.56 -16.00
N GLY A 54 -15.06 -10.44 -15.74
CA GLY A 54 -13.71 -10.17 -16.21
C GLY A 54 -12.65 -10.56 -15.17
N ALA A 55 -11.53 -11.10 -15.64
CA ALA A 55 -10.39 -11.38 -14.78
C ALA A 55 -9.59 -10.10 -14.53
N SER A 56 -9.41 -9.73 -13.25
CA SER A 56 -8.55 -8.62 -12.85
C SER A 56 -7.06 -8.97 -13.04
N PHE A 57 -6.18 -7.97 -13.16
CA PHE A 57 -4.74 -8.24 -13.18
C PHE A 57 -4.26 -8.91 -11.89
N ALA A 58 -4.87 -8.59 -10.76
CA ALA A 58 -4.54 -9.22 -9.49
C ALA A 58 -4.87 -10.71 -9.48
N SER A 59 -6.04 -11.11 -10.04
CA SER A 59 -6.42 -12.51 -10.19
C SER A 59 -5.53 -13.25 -11.19
N MET A 60 -5.22 -12.62 -12.33
CA MET A 60 -4.32 -13.20 -13.35
C MET A 60 -2.91 -13.45 -12.80
N LEU A 61 -2.37 -12.49 -12.02
CA LEU A 61 -1.08 -12.64 -11.36
C LEU A 61 -1.08 -13.77 -10.32
N LYS A 62 -2.22 -14.00 -9.66
CA LYS A 62 -2.35 -15.03 -8.63
C LYS A 62 -2.37 -16.45 -9.22
N VAL A 63 -3.01 -16.62 -10.36
CA VAL A 63 -3.13 -17.92 -11.06
C VAL A 63 -1.89 -18.23 -11.90
N HIS A 64 -0.85 -17.37 -11.91
CA HIS A 64 0.33 -17.51 -12.77
C HIS A 64 0.00 -17.71 -14.27
N ASN A 65 -1.10 -17.11 -14.71
CA ASN A 65 -1.49 -17.19 -16.11
C ASN A 65 -0.47 -16.44 -16.99
N SER A 66 -0.10 -17.05 -18.11
CA SER A 66 0.70 -16.40 -19.13
C SER A 66 -0.12 -15.26 -19.74
N ILE A 67 0.17 -14.04 -19.31
CA ILE A 67 -0.36 -12.84 -19.96
C ILE A 67 0.50 -12.59 -21.19
N ASP A 68 -0.14 -12.50 -22.35
CA ASP A 68 0.55 -12.15 -23.59
C ASP A 68 1.25 -10.81 -23.42
N GLY A 69 2.58 -10.83 -23.51
CA GLY A 69 3.45 -9.66 -23.38
C GLY A 69 3.34 -8.68 -24.55
N ASN A 70 2.14 -8.51 -25.08
CA ASN A 70 1.88 -7.65 -26.22
C ASN A 70 1.84 -6.17 -25.79
N ILE A 71 2.28 -5.27 -26.64
CA ILE A 71 2.25 -3.80 -26.42
C ILE A 71 0.84 -3.33 -26.05
N LEU A 72 -0.19 -3.97 -26.58
CA LEU A 72 -1.59 -3.68 -26.29
C LEU A 72 -1.94 -3.95 -24.80
N SER A 73 -1.35 -4.97 -24.17
CA SER A 73 -1.54 -5.26 -22.75
C SER A 73 -0.97 -4.16 -21.86
N TYR A 74 0.17 -3.58 -22.21
CA TYR A 74 0.73 -2.41 -21.51
C TYR A 74 -0.16 -1.18 -21.64
N PHE A 75 -0.64 -0.90 -22.86
CA PHE A 75 -1.55 0.22 -23.12
C PHE A 75 -2.85 0.09 -22.32
N ASN A 76 -3.45 -1.09 -22.33
CA ASN A 76 -4.68 -1.36 -21.58
C ASN A 76 -4.46 -1.21 -20.06
N ALA A 77 -3.29 -1.64 -19.55
CA ALA A 77 -2.94 -1.46 -18.14
C ALA A 77 -2.81 0.02 -17.75
N VAL A 78 -2.19 0.84 -18.60
CA VAL A 78 -1.97 2.27 -18.34
C VAL A 78 -3.26 3.08 -18.46
N ILE A 79 -4.07 2.81 -19.49
CA ILE A 79 -5.34 3.52 -19.72
C ILE A 79 -6.42 3.06 -18.75
N GLY A 80 -6.29 1.84 -18.17
CA GLY A 80 -7.29 1.28 -17.26
C GLY A 80 -8.41 0.52 -17.97
N LYS A 81 -8.20 0.07 -19.19
CA LYS A 81 -9.09 -0.88 -19.88
C LYS A 81 -8.86 -2.29 -19.37
N VAL A 82 -9.10 -2.48 -18.08
CA VAL A 82 -8.97 -3.76 -17.38
C VAL A 82 -10.04 -3.87 -16.31
N PRO A 83 -10.60 -5.06 -16.10
CA PRO A 83 -11.48 -5.30 -14.97
C PRO A 83 -10.74 -5.06 -13.64
N GLY A 84 -11.34 -4.29 -12.74
CA GLY A 84 -10.70 -3.99 -11.47
C GLY A 84 -11.53 -3.07 -10.58
N PRO A 85 -11.05 -2.75 -9.37
CA PRO A 85 -11.77 -1.93 -8.42
C PRO A 85 -11.96 -0.50 -8.93
N MET A 86 -13.16 0.04 -8.73
CA MET A 86 -13.53 1.39 -9.16
C MET A 86 -12.54 2.43 -8.64
N GLY A 87 -12.08 3.32 -9.52
CA GLY A 87 -11.18 4.41 -9.19
C GLY A 87 -9.70 4.04 -9.04
N ALA A 88 -9.35 2.75 -9.14
CA ALA A 88 -7.97 2.29 -9.02
C ALA A 88 -7.39 1.71 -10.33
N THR A 89 -8.19 1.58 -11.38
CA THR A 89 -7.80 0.95 -12.63
C THR A 89 -7.01 1.86 -13.56
N CYS A 90 -7.33 3.16 -13.61
CA CYS A 90 -6.69 4.10 -14.53
C CYS A 90 -5.36 4.63 -13.96
N MET A 91 -4.24 4.06 -14.41
CA MET A 91 -2.90 4.46 -13.97
C MET A 91 -2.55 5.90 -14.35
N LEU A 92 -3.04 6.40 -15.48
CA LEU A 92 -2.76 7.77 -15.93
C LEU A 92 -3.33 8.81 -14.96
N VAL A 93 -4.57 8.61 -14.47
CA VAL A 93 -5.19 9.46 -13.46
C VAL A 93 -4.44 9.35 -12.12
N MET A 94 -4.01 8.14 -11.76
CA MET A 94 -3.25 7.92 -10.53
C MET A 94 -1.88 8.60 -10.57
N PHE A 95 -1.19 8.61 -11.70
CA PHE A 95 0.05 9.37 -11.88
C PHE A 95 -0.18 10.88 -11.79
N GLY A 96 -1.25 11.40 -12.40
CA GLY A 96 -1.62 12.81 -12.27
C GLY A 96 -1.87 13.21 -10.81
N THR A 97 -2.61 12.39 -10.07
CA THR A 97 -2.85 12.64 -8.64
C THR A 97 -1.57 12.49 -7.81
N ALA A 98 -0.66 11.57 -8.17
CA ALA A 98 0.64 11.44 -7.49
C ALA A 98 1.50 12.70 -7.66
N ILE A 99 1.54 13.29 -8.85
CA ILE A 99 2.26 14.56 -9.11
C ILE A 99 1.64 15.69 -8.30
N ALA A 100 0.32 15.83 -8.31
CA ALA A 100 -0.38 16.82 -7.51
C ALA A 100 -0.10 16.64 -6.01
N PHE A 101 -0.16 15.41 -5.51
CA PHE A 101 0.14 15.09 -4.12
C PHE A 101 1.58 15.43 -3.73
N PHE A 102 2.54 15.17 -4.61
CA PHE A 102 3.94 15.55 -4.41
C PHE A 102 4.12 17.06 -4.29
N ILE A 103 3.44 17.84 -5.12
CA ILE A 103 3.56 19.32 -5.13
C ILE A 103 2.93 19.90 -3.87
N PHE A 104 1.74 19.46 -3.49
CA PHE A 104 0.97 20.06 -2.39
C PHE A 104 1.34 19.51 -1.01
N HIS A 105 1.81 18.27 -0.91
CA HIS A 105 2.06 17.57 0.37
C HIS A 105 3.44 16.89 0.40
N SER A 106 4.48 17.65 0.15
CA SER A 106 5.87 17.18 0.04
C SER A 106 6.39 16.34 1.22
N SER A 107 5.82 16.51 2.41
CA SER A 107 6.23 15.75 3.60
C SER A 107 5.58 14.37 3.72
N LEU A 108 4.38 14.19 3.16
CA LEU A 108 3.61 12.95 3.26
C LEU A 108 3.98 11.93 2.17
N TRP A 109 4.44 12.40 1.01
CA TRP A 109 4.77 11.55 -0.13
C TRP A 109 5.88 10.52 0.16
N LEU A 110 6.71 10.77 1.20
CA LEU A 110 7.83 9.93 1.54
C LEU A 110 7.41 8.50 1.96
N SER A 111 6.26 8.38 2.63
CA SER A 111 5.68 7.08 2.97
C SER A 111 5.17 6.36 1.72
N SER A 112 4.51 7.08 0.81
CA SER A 112 4.02 6.54 -0.46
C SER A 112 5.17 6.09 -1.36
N ALA A 113 6.25 6.90 -1.44
CA ALA A 113 7.43 6.57 -2.21
C ALA A 113 8.13 5.31 -1.66
N GLY A 114 8.29 5.21 -0.34
CA GLY A 114 8.86 4.02 0.31
C GLY A 114 8.04 2.76 0.03
N PHE A 115 6.72 2.85 0.10
CA PHE A 115 5.81 1.76 -0.21
C PHE A 115 5.95 1.29 -1.65
N VAL A 116 5.83 2.21 -2.63
CA VAL A 116 5.93 1.87 -4.05
C VAL A 116 7.32 1.35 -4.41
N ALA A 117 8.39 1.90 -3.82
CA ALA A 117 9.75 1.44 -4.05
C ALA A 117 9.92 -0.03 -3.64
N VAL A 118 9.48 -0.42 -2.45
CA VAL A 118 9.57 -1.82 -1.99
C VAL A 118 8.70 -2.74 -2.85
N CYS A 119 7.47 -2.34 -3.17
CA CYS A 119 6.61 -3.12 -4.06
C CYS A 119 7.26 -3.32 -5.43
N SER A 120 7.88 -2.28 -5.99
CA SER A 120 8.59 -2.35 -7.28
C SER A 120 9.81 -3.27 -7.22
N VAL A 121 10.61 -3.17 -6.17
CA VAL A 121 11.78 -4.04 -5.96
C VAL A 121 11.34 -5.50 -5.82
N CYS A 122 10.34 -5.79 -5.01
CA CYS A 122 9.83 -7.14 -4.84
C CYS A 122 9.29 -7.73 -6.16
N SER A 123 8.56 -6.92 -6.94
CA SER A 123 8.02 -7.34 -8.24
C SER A 123 9.11 -7.67 -9.27
N VAL A 124 10.25 -6.96 -9.22
CA VAL A 124 11.40 -7.22 -10.10
C VAL A 124 12.22 -8.43 -9.64
N LEU A 125 12.38 -8.60 -8.31
CA LEU A 125 13.12 -9.73 -7.74
C LEU A 125 12.38 -11.06 -7.87
N PHE A 126 11.06 -11.02 -7.66
CA PHE A 126 10.18 -12.20 -7.69
C PHE A 126 9.09 -12.02 -8.75
N PRO A 127 9.42 -12.04 -10.06
CA PRO A 127 8.43 -11.87 -11.10
C PRO A 127 7.45 -13.04 -11.11
N ARG A 128 6.16 -12.75 -11.09
CA ARG A 128 5.11 -13.78 -11.19
C ARG A 128 4.82 -14.18 -12.63
N ILE A 129 5.14 -13.31 -13.58
CA ILE A 129 4.91 -13.53 -15.00
C ILE A 129 6.23 -13.93 -15.64
N LEU A 130 6.24 -15.08 -16.33
CA LEU A 130 7.42 -15.61 -17.03
C LEU A 130 7.82 -14.81 -18.27
N THR A 131 6.90 -14.01 -18.81
CA THR A 131 7.07 -13.28 -20.09
C THR A 131 8.04 -12.08 -19.99
N GLY A 132 8.40 -11.62 -18.78
CA GLY A 132 9.41 -10.57 -18.60
C GLY A 132 9.24 -9.73 -17.33
N ARG A 133 10.39 -9.33 -16.75
CA ARG A 133 10.42 -8.52 -15.50
C ARG A 133 9.70 -7.18 -15.62
N LYS A 134 9.81 -6.51 -16.79
CA LYS A 134 9.17 -5.21 -17.04
C LYS A 134 7.65 -5.33 -17.06
N LEU A 135 7.14 -6.37 -17.71
CA LEU A 135 5.70 -6.65 -17.75
C LEU A 135 5.18 -6.99 -16.35
N SER A 136 5.88 -7.84 -15.62
CA SER A 136 5.54 -8.17 -14.23
C SER A 136 5.45 -6.92 -13.35
N LEU A 137 6.43 -6.01 -13.44
CA LEU A 137 6.42 -4.75 -12.70
C LEU A 137 5.20 -3.88 -13.06
N THR A 138 4.95 -3.68 -14.36
CA THR A 138 3.81 -2.86 -14.81
C THR A 138 2.48 -3.45 -14.36
N MET A 139 2.31 -4.76 -14.50
CA MET A 139 1.08 -5.44 -14.09
C MET A 139 0.89 -5.42 -12.58
N GLU A 140 1.96 -5.63 -11.77
CA GLU A 140 1.87 -5.55 -10.30
C GLU A 140 1.50 -4.15 -9.81
N ILE A 141 2.09 -3.11 -10.40
CA ILE A 141 1.76 -1.72 -10.04
C ILE A 141 0.34 -1.37 -10.49
N SER A 142 -0.07 -1.82 -11.69
CA SER A 142 -1.42 -1.58 -12.21
C SER A 142 -2.47 -2.48 -11.60
N ALA A 143 -2.06 -3.54 -10.91
CA ALA A 143 -2.98 -4.51 -10.32
C ALA A 143 -3.65 -3.92 -9.08
N GLY A 144 -4.97 -3.79 -9.16
CA GLY A 144 -5.83 -3.52 -8.04
C GLY A 144 -5.57 -2.20 -7.32
N MET A 145 -5.63 -2.23 -5.99
CA MET A 145 -5.60 -1.05 -5.14
C MET A 145 -4.20 -0.62 -4.67
N LEU A 146 -3.10 -1.15 -5.26
CA LEU A 146 -1.75 -0.87 -4.76
C LEU A 146 -1.40 0.62 -4.79
N VAL A 147 -1.51 1.25 -5.97
CA VAL A 147 -1.21 2.68 -6.13
C VAL A 147 -2.23 3.54 -5.39
N PHE A 148 -3.50 3.16 -5.42
CA PHE A 148 -4.55 3.83 -4.65
C PHE A 148 -4.22 3.83 -3.15
N THR A 149 -3.79 2.71 -2.61
CA THR A 149 -3.37 2.60 -1.21
C THR A 149 -2.16 3.47 -0.91
N ALA A 150 -1.16 3.49 -1.80
CA ALA A 150 0.02 4.33 -1.65
C ALA A 150 -0.31 5.82 -1.60
N LEU A 151 -1.29 6.27 -2.38
CA LEU A 151 -1.63 7.70 -2.51
C LEU A 151 -2.67 8.18 -1.49
N PHE A 152 -3.66 7.34 -1.15
CA PHE A 152 -4.81 7.79 -0.36
C PHE A 152 -4.95 7.12 1.00
N LEU A 153 -4.59 5.85 1.14
CA LEU A 153 -4.76 5.15 2.41
C LEU A 153 -3.56 5.29 3.33
N LEU A 154 -2.35 5.19 2.78
CA LEU A 154 -1.11 5.19 3.54
C LEU A 154 -0.75 6.58 4.11
N PRO A 155 -0.79 7.69 3.34
CA PRO A 155 -0.36 9.01 3.82
C PRO A 155 -1.42 9.72 4.67
N ASN A 156 -2.05 8.99 5.59
CA ASN A 156 -3.02 9.59 6.51
C ASN A 156 -2.28 10.30 7.66
N PRO A 157 -2.41 11.63 7.81
CA PRO A 157 -1.68 12.39 8.84
C PRO A 157 -2.00 11.96 10.27
N ALA A 158 -3.17 11.36 10.52
CA ALA A 158 -3.56 10.89 11.86
C ALA A 158 -2.78 9.64 12.32
N THR A 159 -2.35 8.79 11.38
CA THR A 159 -1.66 7.52 11.67
C THR A 159 -0.18 7.54 11.32
N LEU A 160 0.28 8.58 10.59
CA LEU A 160 1.63 8.63 10.07
C LEU A 160 2.64 9.07 11.13
N PRO A 161 3.87 8.52 11.13
CA PRO A 161 4.96 8.99 11.97
C PRO A 161 5.32 10.45 11.75
N LYS A 162 5.88 11.10 12.78
CA LYS A 162 6.20 12.52 12.73
C LYS A 162 7.49 12.82 11.97
N THR A 163 8.50 11.95 12.04
CA THR A 163 9.82 12.18 11.42
C THR A 163 9.88 11.63 9.99
N HIS A 164 10.63 12.30 9.13
CA HIS A 164 10.76 11.89 7.72
C HIS A 164 11.32 10.47 7.54
N LEU A 165 12.35 10.11 8.31
CA LEU A 165 12.93 8.77 8.25
C LEU A 165 11.93 7.69 8.70
N GLN A 166 11.17 7.96 9.76
CA GLN A 166 10.15 7.03 10.23
C GLN A 166 9.02 6.87 9.21
N ARG A 167 8.63 7.93 8.48
CA ARG A 167 7.65 7.85 7.38
C ARG A 167 8.13 6.95 6.25
N LEU A 168 9.41 7.08 5.87
CA LEU A 168 10.00 6.21 4.86
C LEU A 168 10.00 4.75 5.32
N LEU A 169 10.48 4.48 6.53
CA LEU A 169 10.52 3.12 7.10
C LEU A 169 9.10 2.52 7.24
N TYR A 170 8.14 3.33 7.67
CA TYR A 170 6.73 2.94 7.74
C TYR A 170 6.20 2.53 6.37
N GLY A 171 6.45 3.34 5.34
CA GLY A 171 6.07 3.03 3.97
C GLY A 171 6.73 1.76 3.44
N MET A 172 8.04 1.61 3.67
CA MET A 172 8.79 0.42 3.26
C MET A 172 8.26 -0.86 3.93
N ALA A 173 8.02 -0.81 5.24
CA ALA A 173 7.46 -1.94 5.97
C ALA A 173 6.05 -2.30 5.50
N ALA A 174 5.19 -1.28 5.27
CA ALA A 174 3.86 -1.49 4.69
C ALA A 174 3.93 -2.13 3.31
N GLY A 175 4.87 -1.70 2.45
CA GLY A 175 5.11 -2.28 1.13
C GLY A 175 5.53 -3.74 1.21
N GLY A 176 6.44 -4.07 2.11
CA GLY A 176 6.87 -5.45 2.36
C GLY A 176 5.72 -6.36 2.80
N ILE A 177 4.93 -5.92 3.78
CA ILE A 177 3.74 -6.67 4.25
C ILE A 177 2.71 -6.81 3.12
N CYS A 178 2.49 -5.74 2.33
CA CYS A 178 1.56 -5.78 1.21
C CYS A 178 1.97 -6.85 0.19
N MET A 179 3.25 -6.90 -0.18
CA MET A 179 3.75 -7.89 -1.14
C MET A 179 3.69 -9.31 -0.56
N LEU A 180 4.02 -9.51 0.71
CA LEU A 180 3.85 -10.81 1.38
C LEU A 180 2.39 -11.28 1.32
N LEU A 181 1.44 -10.41 1.64
CA LEU A 181 0.02 -10.74 1.58
C LEU A 181 -0.45 -11.03 0.15
N ARG A 182 0.10 -10.34 -0.86
CA ARG A 182 -0.22 -10.58 -2.27
C ARG A 182 0.37 -11.88 -2.80
N TYR A 183 1.57 -12.26 -2.34
CA TYR A 183 2.21 -13.52 -2.77
C TYR A 183 1.61 -14.75 -2.08
N PHE A 184 1.35 -14.66 -0.79
CA PHE A 184 0.96 -15.80 0.04
C PHE A 184 -0.48 -15.75 0.55
N GLY A 185 -1.12 -14.59 0.49
CA GLY A 185 -2.48 -14.39 1.01
C GLY A 185 -3.57 -15.04 0.16
N ALA A 186 -4.71 -15.31 0.80
CA ALA A 186 -5.89 -15.86 0.16
C ALA A 186 -6.60 -14.86 -0.77
N TYR A 187 -6.57 -13.57 -0.42
CA TYR A 187 -7.25 -12.51 -1.15
C TYR A 187 -6.39 -11.95 -2.29
N GLU A 188 -7.04 -11.44 -3.34
CA GLU A 188 -6.36 -10.78 -4.47
C GLU A 188 -5.67 -9.47 -4.04
N GLU A 189 -6.25 -8.78 -3.05
CA GLU A 189 -5.84 -7.48 -2.57
C GLU A 189 -5.33 -7.53 -1.13
N GLY A 190 -4.03 -7.39 -0.95
CA GLY A 190 -3.38 -7.35 0.37
C GLY A 190 -3.15 -5.94 0.93
N ALA A 191 -3.33 -4.90 0.11
CA ALA A 191 -2.90 -3.54 0.43
C ALA A 191 -3.63 -2.92 1.64
N CYS A 192 -4.95 -3.13 1.74
CA CYS A 192 -5.75 -2.63 2.87
C CYS A 192 -5.33 -3.29 4.19
N PHE A 193 -5.10 -4.61 4.17
CA PHE A 193 -4.66 -5.35 5.34
C PHE A 193 -3.25 -4.93 5.79
N ALA A 194 -2.35 -4.64 4.83
CA ALA A 194 -1.01 -4.15 5.13
C ALA A 194 -1.05 -2.79 5.87
N VAL A 195 -1.90 -1.86 5.43
CA VAL A 195 -2.08 -0.56 6.11
C VAL A 195 -2.62 -0.76 7.53
N LEU A 196 -3.63 -1.63 7.71
CA LEU A 196 -4.19 -1.90 9.04
C LEU A 196 -3.18 -2.55 9.99
N LEU A 197 -2.41 -3.52 9.50
CA LEU A 197 -1.33 -4.14 10.27
C LEU A 197 -0.27 -3.12 10.68
N MET A 198 0.14 -2.24 9.74
CA MET A 198 1.10 -1.19 10.06
C MET A 198 0.55 -0.19 11.07
N ASN A 199 -0.73 0.18 10.98
CA ASN A 199 -1.35 1.04 11.98
C ASN A 199 -1.37 0.42 13.37
N ALA A 200 -1.52 -0.91 13.46
CA ALA A 200 -1.49 -1.64 14.73
C ALA A 200 -0.06 -1.79 15.29
N VAL A 201 0.91 -2.10 14.44
CA VAL A 201 2.29 -2.40 14.85
C VAL A 201 3.12 -1.13 15.08
N TRP A 202 2.89 -0.07 14.30
CA TRP A 202 3.72 1.13 14.36
C TRP A 202 3.77 1.82 15.71
N PRO A 203 2.68 1.98 16.48
CA PRO A 203 2.74 2.59 17.81
C PRO A 203 3.68 1.85 18.76
N MET A 204 3.72 0.52 18.67
CA MET A 204 4.63 -0.32 19.46
C MET A 204 6.09 -0.10 19.03
N ALA A 205 6.35 -0.07 17.73
CA ALA A 205 7.68 0.20 17.19
C ALA A 205 8.19 1.62 17.54
N ASP A 206 7.33 2.63 17.48
CA ASP A 206 7.68 4.01 17.85
C ASP A 206 8.03 4.12 19.34
N GLY A 207 7.32 3.39 20.21
CA GLY A 207 7.64 3.29 21.65
C GLY A 207 9.03 2.70 21.89
N LEU A 208 9.38 1.63 21.18
CA LEU A 208 10.72 1.01 21.27
C LEU A 208 11.83 1.93 20.77
N ILE A 209 11.59 2.62 19.64
CA ILE A 209 12.56 3.57 19.06
C ILE A 209 12.82 4.75 20.02
N LYS A 210 11.78 5.29 20.65
CA LYS A 210 11.90 6.38 21.62
C LYS A 210 12.68 5.93 22.86
N GLY A 211 12.32 4.79 23.45
CA GLY A 211 13.04 4.25 24.60
C GLY A 211 14.52 3.95 24.33
N HIS A 212 14.88 3.57 23.10
CA HIS A 212 16.28 3.38 22.71
C HIS A 212 17.05 4.69 22.58
N LYS A 213 16.41 5.73 22.02
CA LYS A 213 16.99 7.07 21.92
C LYS A 213 17.19 7.72 23.29
N GLU A 214 16.26 7.60 24.20
CA GLU A 214 16.36 8.10 25.57
C GLU A 214 17.53 7.43 26.31
N LYS A 215 17.68 6.11 26.18
CA LYS A 215 18.83 5.40 26.75
C LYS A 215 20.17 5.83 26.16
N GLN A 216 20.25 6.06 24.86
CA GLN A 216 21.47 6.57 24.21
C GLN A 216 21.81 8.00 24.66
N GLN A 217 20.81 8.87 24.78
CA GLN A 217 21.03 10.24 25.28
C GLN A 217 21.47 10.25 26.75
N ALA A 218 20.87 9.43 27.59
CA ALA A 218 21.27 9.29 29.00
C ALA A 218 22.71 8.75 29.12
N ALA A 219 23.10 7.79 28.28
CA ALA A 219 24.47 7.26 28.28
C ALA A 219 25.49 8.29 27.77
N ALA A 220 25.13 9.09 26.76
CA ALA A 220 26.00 10.16 26.25
C ALA A 220 26.20 11.26 27.31
N SER A 221 25.12 11.71 27.97
CA SER A 221 25.18 12.71 29.04
C SER A 221 26.01 12.24 30.24
N ALA A 222 25.91 10.95 30.61
CA ALA A 222 26.71 10.37 31.69
C ALA A 222 28.21 10.31 31.32
N THR A 223 28.53 10.12 30.04
CA THR A 223 29.93 10.09 29.54
C THR A 223 30.53 11.51 29.53
N ASP A 224 29.74 12.54 29.18
CA ASP A 224 30.20 13.93 29.17
C ASP A 224 30.42 14.46 30.61
N MET A 225 29.53 14.17 31.55
CA MET A 225 29.74 14.50 32.97
C MET A 225 30.98 13.85 33.57
N LYS A 226 31.32 12.63 33.11
CA LYS A 226 32.50 11.93 33.57
C LYS A 226 33.82 12.51 33.01
N LYS A 227 33.76 13.12 31.82
CA LYS A 227 34.87 13.85 31.23
C LYS A 227 35.14 15.21 31.89
N GLU A 228 34.06 15.94 32.24
CA GLU A 228 34.21 17.24 32.93
C GLU A 228 34.66 17.07 34.39
N GLY A 229 34.17 16.04 35.10
CA GLY A 229 34.60 15.75 36.49
C GLY A 229 36.05 15.23 36.61
N GLY A 230 36.62 14.65 35.54
CA GLY A 230 38.00 14.16 35.52
C GLY A 230 39.05 15.22 35.22
N GLY A 231 38.63 16.39 34.72
CA GLY A 231 39.56 17.49 34.38
C GLY A 231 39.86 18.48 35.53
N MET A 232 39.23 18.30 36.68
CA MET A 232 39.33 19.27 37.81
C MET A 232 40.24 18.75 38.95
N ASN A 233 40.91 17.60 38.78
CA ASN A 233 41.82 17.01 39.77
C ASN A 233 43.23 16.76 39.20
N ALA A 234 43.70 17.62 38.30
CA ALA A 234 45.07 17.59 37.81
C ALA A 234 45.75 18.95 38.04
#